data_96cee31b7c592906550ce9f755ade302
#
_entry.id   96cee31b7c592906550ce9f755ade302
#
_cell.length_a   1.000
_cell.length_b   1.000
_cell.length_c   1.000
_cell.angle_alpha   90.00
_cell.angle_beta   90.00
_cell.angle_gamma   90.00
#
_symmetry.space_group_name_H-M   'P 1'
#
loop_
_entity.id
_entity.type
_entity.pdbx_description
1 polymer ?
#
loop_
_entity_poly.entity_id
_entity_poly.type
_entity_poly.pdbx_seq_one_letter_code
_entity_poly.pdbx_strand_id
1 'polypeptide(L)'
;MKYLTAFIFLISFNSLIFGNTNPIWGKTGHRVVGAIADDYLKSSTKRALKKILDQESLAMVSTFADEIKSDERFDKFKPWHYINMPLDSNYEASEKNPEGDLVTGIAYCKTIITNKNSTKTDKAFYLRMLIHLIGDLHQPLHVGLKSDRGGNDFLVEWKSEPSNMHRVWDTDLIEDFGMSYSELAENRYYFSKQEIEDIQKGSTLDWIAETHVLTRQVYQSAKTGDNLGYRYTYDHFSVLRSQLHKAGIRLAQVLNEIL
;
A
#
# COMPACT_ATOMS: atom_id res chain seq x y z
N MET A 1 30.18 -66.15 14.55
CA MET A 1 29.91 -65.10 13.59
C MET A 1 28.77 -64.19 14.15
N LYS A 2 29.12 -62.99 14.63
CA LYS A 2 28.14 -62.05 15.19
C LYS A 2 27.90 -61.00 14.12
N TYR A 3 26.68 -60.90 13.61
CA TYR A 3 26.27 -59.82 12.68
C TYR A 3 25.92 -58.57 13.46
N LEU A 4 26.68 -57.50 13.22
CA LEU A 4 26.43 -56.17 13.77
C LEU A 4 25.56 -55.41 12.76
N THR A 5 24.28 -55.20 13.08
CA THR A 5 23.36 -54.44 12.25
C THR A 5 23.48 -52.94 12.60
N ALA A 6 24.09 -52.17 11.71
CA ALA A 6 24.17 -50.71 11.87
C ALA A 6 22.84 -50.09 11.45
N PHE A 7 22.15 -49.40 12.38
CA PHE A 7 20.98 -48.57 12.11
C PHE A 7 21.48 -47.19 11.67
N ILE A 8 21.27 -46.86 10.40
CA ILE A 8 21.53 -45.53 9.87
C ILE A 8 20.27 -44.68 10.13
N PHE A 9 20.36 -43.70 11.04
CA PHE A 9 19.36 -42.72 11.27
C PHE A 9 19.46 -41.62 10.17
N LEU A 10 18.55 -41.62 9.19
CA LEU A 10 18.40 -40.54 8.23
C LEU A 10 17.72 -39.38 8.93
N ILE A 11 18.50 -38.37 9.33
CA ILE A 11 17.94 -37.07 9.75
C ILE A 11 17.52 -36.31 8.49
N SER A 12 16.25 -36.32 8.15
CA SER A 12 15.68 -35.44 7.12
C SER A 12 15.67 -34.00 7.62
N PHE A 13 16.60 -33.21 7.12
CA PHE A 13 16.57 -31.75 7.30
C PHE A 13 15.41 -31.21 6.47
N ASN A 14 14.27 -30.97 7.10
CA ASN A 14 13.21 -30.18 6.48
C ASN A 14 13.68 -28.72 6.42
N SER A 15 14.22 -28.33 5.27
CA SER A 15 14.43 -26.93 4.94
C SER A 15 13.05 -26.28 4.84
N LEU A 16 12.64 -25.57 5.87
CA LEU A 16 11.50 -24.63 5.79
C LEU A 16 11.87 -23.60 4.72
N ILE A 17 11.35 -23.80 3.52
CA ILE A 17 11.36 -22.77 2.47
C ILE A 17 10.41 -21.71 2.97
N PHE A 18 10.93 -20.68 3.65
CA PHE A 18 10.21 -19.44 3.86
C PHE A 18 9.97 -18.84 2.47
N GLY A 19 8.76 -19.02 1.96
CA GLY A 19 8.32 -18.34 0.77
C GLY A 19 8.49 -16.84 1.01
N ASN A 20 9.34 -16.22 0.20
CA ASN A 20 9.60 -14.79 0.22
C ASN A 20 8.36 -14.06 -0.34
N THR A 21 7.27 -14.05 0.43
CA THR A 21 6.11 -13.22 0.10
C THR A 21 6.50 -11.81 0.50
N ASN A 22 6.93 -11.00 -0.49
CA ASN A 22 7.07 -9.57 -0.29
C ASN A 22 5.74 -9.05 0.27
N PRO A 23 5.72 -8.43 1.45
CA PRO A 23 4.52 -7.84 1.97
C PRO A 23 4.16 -6.64 1.08
N ILE A 24 2.93 -6.60 0.68
CA ILE A 24 2.32 -5.57 -0.12
C ILE A 24 1.20 -5.03 0.74
N TRP A 25 0.92 -3.71 0.73
CA TRP A 25 -0.24 -3.20 1.49
C TRP A 25 -1.40 -4.15 1.23
N GLY A 26 -1.79 -4.87 2.26
CA GLY A 26 -2.56 -6.09 2.11
C GLY A 26 -3.78 -5.84 1.24
N LYS A 27 -4.19 -6.82 0.50
CA LYS A 27 -5.35 -6.72 -0.41
C LYS A 27 -6.55 -6.03 0.24
N THR A 28 -6.72 -6.23 1.55
CA THR A 28 -7.77 -5.61 2.35
C THR A 28 -7.62 -4.09 2.41
N GLY A 29 -6.44 -3.54 2.67
CA GLY A 29 -6.20 -2.10 2.74
C GLY A 29 -6.51 -1.39 1.42
N HIS A 30 -6.01 -1.89 0.29
CA HIS A 30 -6.33 -1.33 -1.03
C HIS A 30 -7.83 -1.39 -1.36
N ARG A 31 -8.51 -2.48 -1.02
CA ARG A 31 -9.95 -2.61 -1.21
C ARG A 31 -10.74 -1.61 -0.35
N VAL A 32 -10.30 -1.37 0.88
CA VAL A 32 -10.89 -0.32 1.75
C VAL A 32 -10.77 1.04 1.10
N VAL A 33 -9.58 1.40 0.60
CA VAL A 33 -9.36 2.68 -0.11
C VAL A 33 -10.28 2.82 -1.31
N GLY A 34 -10.39 1.79 -2.15
CA GLY A 34 -11.28 1.76 -3.30
C GLY A 34 -12.76 1.89 -2.92
N ALA A 35 -13.19 1.18 -1.88
CA ALA A 35 -14.57 1.23 -1.39
C ALA A 35 -14.92 2.62 -0.83
N ILE A 36 -14.05 3.21 -0.02
CA ILE A 36 -14.24 4.56 0.53
C ILE A 36 -14.28 5.61 -0.59
N ALA A 37 -13.39 5.50 -1.59
CA ALA A 37 -13.35 6.45 -2.70
C ALA A 37 -14.69 6.51 -3.45
N ASP A 38 -15.36 5.37 -3.62
CA ASP A 38 -16.66 5.33 -4.32
C ASP A 38 -17.71 6.26 -3.70
N ASP A 39 -17.69 6.46 -2.38
CA ASP A 39 -18.63 7.33 -1.67
C ASP A 39 -18.43 8.83 -2.03
N TYR A 40 -17.21 9.21 -2.42
CA TYR A 40 -16.84 10.61 -2.73
C TYR A 40 -16.82 10.93 -4.22
N LEU A 41 -17.15 9.95 -5.08
CA LEU A 41 -17.17 10.16 -6.53
C LEU A 41 -18.42 10.94 -6.99
N LYS A 42 -18.20 11.85 -7.93
CA LYS A 42 -19.30 12.49 -8.70
C LYS A 42 -19.98 11.45 -9.59
N SER A 43 -21.28 11.66 -9.86
CA SER A 43 -22.04 10.76 -10.73
C SER A 43 -21.49 10.67 -12.17
N SER A 44 -20.87 11.76 -12.70
CA SER A 44 -20.16 11.74 -13.99
C SER A 44 -18.97 10.79 -13.95
N THR A 45 -18.13 10.91 -12.92
CA THR A 45 -16.93 10.10 -12.70
C THR A 45 -17.30 8.63 -12.53
N LYS A 46 -18.33 8.29 -11.75
CA LYS A 46 -18.84 6.92 -11.62
C LYS A 46 -19.22 6.32 -12.97
N ARG A 47 -19.89 7.08 -13.85
CA ARG A 47 -20.23 6.60 -15.21
C ARG A 47 -19.00 6.39 -16.09
N ALA A 48 -18.02 7.31 -16.01
CA ALA A 48 -16.77 7.16 -16.78
C ALA A 48 -15.97 5.93 -16.33
N LEU A 49 -15.82 5.73 -15.01
CA LEU A 49 -15.16 4.57 -14.42
C LEU A 49 -15.79 3.25 -14.86
N LYS A 50 -17.12 3.12 -14.77
CA LYS A 50 -17.83 1.92 -15.23
C LYS A 50 -17.55 1.59 -16.69
N LYS A 51 -17.46 2.63 -17.55
CA LYS A 51 -17.15 2.43 -18.99
C LYS A 51 -15.69 2.00 -19.21
N ILE A 52 -14.74 2.56 -18.45
CA ILE A 52 -13.31 2.27 -18.64
C ILE A 52 -12.95 0.92 -18.00
N LEU A 53 -13.48 0.60 -16.83
CA LEU A 53 -13.17 -0.59 -16.04
C LEU A 53 -14.12 -1.77 -16.30
N ASP A 54 -14.94 -1.71 -17.36
CA ASP A 54 -15.87 -2.79 -17.74
C ASP A 54 -16.77 -3.26 -16.58
N GLN A 55 -17.34 -2.29 -15.82
CA GLN A 55 -18.21 -2.46 -14.65
C GLN A 55 -17.51 -2.96 -13.36
N GLU A 56 -16.20 -3.20 -13.37
CA GLU A 56 -15.49 -3.55 -12.13
C GLU A 56 -15.50 -2.38 -11.14
N SER A 57 -15.60 -2.69 -9.84
CA SER A 57 -15.57 -1.71 -8.76
C SER A 57 -14.14 -1.22 -8.48
N LEU A 58 -14.01 -0.03 -7.87
CA LEU A 58 -12.70 0.46 -7.42
C LEU A 58 -12.04 -0.50 -6.42
N ALA A 59 -12.81 -1.10 -5.51
CA ALA A 59 -12.31 -2.08 -4.56
C ALA A 59 -11.75 -3.34 -5.26
N MET A 60 -12.39 -3.79 -6.34
CA MET A 60 -11.92 -4.97 -7.10
C MET A 60 -10.59 -4.69 -7.79
N VAL A 61 -10.47 -3.55 -8.47
CA VAL A 61 -9.29 -3.23 -9.28
C VAL A 61 -8.12 -2.63 -8.49
N SER A 62 -8.34 -2.29 -7.20
CA SER A 62 -7.32 -1.64 -6.37
C SER A 62 -6.08 -2.50 -6.09
N THR A 63 -6.17 -3.81 -6.24
CA THR A 63 -5.05 -4.76 -6.03
C THR A 63 -4.26 -5.05 -7.31
N PHE A 64 -4.68 -4.51 -8.46
CA PHE A 64 -4.14 -4.85 -9.78
C PHE A 64 -2.63 -4.66 -9.91
N ALA A 65 -2.08 -3.54 -9.41
CA ALA A 65 -0.65 -3.25 -9.57
C ALA A 65 0.25 -4.25 -8.83
N ASP A 66 -0.27 -4.86 -7.77
CA ASP A 66 0.41 -5.93 -7.05
C ASP A 66 0.29 -7.28 -7.76
N GLU A 67 -0.86 -7.54 -8.33
CA GLU A 67 -1.10 -8.80 -9.06
C GLU A 67 -0.17 -8.95 -10.25
N ILE A 68 0.08 -7.85 -10.98
CA ILE A 68 0.99 -7.85 -12.15
C ILE A 68 2.47 -8.00 -11.78
N LYS A 69 2.88 -7.81 -10.51
CA LYS A 69 4.26 -8.06 -10.05
C LYS A 69 4.71 -9.50 -10.23
N SER A 70 3.78 -10.44 -10.40
CA SER A 70 4.05 -11.84 -10.69
C SER A 70 4.53 -12.10 -12.13
N ASP A 71 4.43 -11.10 -13.01
CA ASP A 71 4.80 -11.18 -14.42
C ASP A 71 5.95 -10.23 -14.73
N GLU A 72 7.10 -10.77 -15.10
CA GLU A 72 8.35 -10.03 -15.37
C GLU A 72 8.21 -8.93 -16.43
N ARG A 73 7.20 -9.03 -17.34
CA ARG A 73 6.90 -7.97 -18.32
C ARG A 73 6.56 -6.64 -17.66
N PHE A 74 6.13 -6.66 -16.42
CA PHE A 74 5.72 -5.49 -15.64
C PHE A 74 6.74 -5.05 -14.59
N ASP A 75 7.94 -5.63 -14.57
CA ASP A 75 8.99 -5.33 -13.58
C ASP A 75 9.35 -3.85 -13.50
N LYS A 76 9.27 -3.15 -14.64
CA LYS A 76 9.50 -1.71 -14.73
C LYS A 76 8.57 -0.86 -13.84
N PHE A 77 7.45 -1.40 -13.40
CA PHE A 77 6.50 -0.71 -12.53
C PHE A 77 6.75 -0.97 -11.04
N LYS A 78 7.62 -1.92 -10.67
CA LYS A 78 7.92 -2.24 -9.27
C LYS A 78 8.40 -1.02 -8.47
N PRO A 79 9.28 -0.14 -9.00
CA PRO A 79 9.70 1.07 -8.29
C PRO A 79 8.59 2.10 -8.06
N TRP A 80 7.49 2.05 -8.83
CA TRP A 80 6.41 3.03 -8.71
C TRP A 80 5.60 2.91 -7.42
N HIS A 81 5.73 1.79 -6.69
CA HIS A 81 4.98 1.54 -5.46
C HIS A 81 5.52 2.30 -4.24
N TYR A 82 6.73 2.89 -4.30
CA TYR A 82 7.37 3.50 -3.13
C TYR A 82 8.28 4.68 -3.49
N ILE A 83 8.68 5.38 -2.45
CA ILE A 83 9.71 6.41 -2.47
C ILE A 83 10.74 6.07 -1.40
N ASN A 84 12.02 6.06 -1.76
CA ASN A 84 13.09 6.01 -0.78
C ASN A 84 13.45 7.43 -0.34
N MET A 85 13.14 7.76 0.91
CA MET A 85 13.35 9.11 1.45
C MET A 85 13.96 9.05 2.86
N PRO A 86 15.14 9.68 3.09
CA PRO A 86 15.69 9.80 4.44
C PRO A 86 14.73 10.52 5.38
N LEU A 87 14.69 10.12 6.66
CA LEU A 87 13.70 10.62 7.62
C LEU A 87 13.81 12.14 7.91
N ASP A 88 14.98 12.72 7.70
CA ASP A 88 15.29 14.15 7.87
C ASP A 88 15.29 14.95 6.57
N SER A 89 14.81 14.35 5.47
CA SER A 89 14.79 14.94 4.13
C SER A 89 13.37 15.23 3.63
N ASN A 90 13.25 15.70 2.42
CA ASN A 90 12.01 15.84 1.65
C ASN A 90 12.16 15.22 0.26
N TYR A 91 11.06 15.15 -0.49
CA TYR A 91 11.09 14.51 -1.80
C TYR A 91 12.06 15.19 -2.78
N GLU A 92 12.09 16.51 -2.83
CA GLU A 92 12.94 17.26 -3.77
C GLU A 92 14.43 17.00 -3.54
N ALA A 93 14.85 16.90 -2.28
CA ALA A 93 16.24 16.66 -1.88
C ALA A 93 16.64 15.17 -1.89
N SER A 94 15.69 14.26 -1.99
CA SER A 94 15.95 12.81 -1.98
C SER A 94 16.48 12.31 -3.31
N GLU A 95 17.27 11.24 -3.28
CA GLU A 95 17.72 10.51 -4.47
C GLU A 95 16.50 9.95 -5.23
N LYS A 96 16.45 10.22 -6.55
CA LYS A 96 15.38 9.70 -7.41
C LYS A 96 15.77 8.36 -8.02
N ASN A 97 14.81 7.43 -8.07
CA ASN A 97 15.00 6.20 -8.80
C ASN A 97 14.96 6.50 -10.32
N PRO A 98 15.99 6.13 -11.11
CA PRO A 98 16.02 6.38 -12.55
C PRO A 98 14.89 5.67 -13.31
N GLU A 99 14.33 4.59 -12.78
CA GLU A 99 13.18 3.87 -13.33
C GLU A 99 11.83 4.47 -12.91
N GLY A 100 11.87 5.59 -12.17
CA GLY A 100 10.69 6.24 -11.61
C GLY A 100 10.42 5.79 -10.18
N ASP A 101 9.42 6.42 -9.57
CA ASP A 101 8.95 6.20 -8.22
C ASP A 101 7.44 6.47 -8.13
N LEU A 102 6.89 6.48 -6.95
CA LEU A 102 5.46 6.70 -6.70
C LEU A 102 4.96 8.05 -7.26
N VAL A 103 5.75 9.13 -7.15
CA VAL A 103 5.38 10.45 -7.69
C VAL A 103 5.29 10.42 -9.20
N THR A 104 6.34 9.92 -9.83
CA THR A 104 6.43 9.85 -11.30
C THR A 104 5.41 8.87 -11.87
N GLY A 105 5.15 7.76 -11.17
CA GLY A 105 4.12 6.77 -11.53
C GLY A 105 2.71 7.37 -11.53
N ILE A 106 2.33 8.08 -10.46
CA ILE A 106 1.03 8.79 -10.36
C ILE A 106 0.89 9.82 -11.48
N ALA A 107 1.92 10.64 -11.71
CA ALA A 107 1.90 11.67 -12.75
C ALA A 107 1.76 11.07 -14.15
N TYR A 108 2.50 9.98 -14.42
CA TYR A 108 2.42 9.26 -15.70
C TYR A 108 1.03 8.66 -15.93
N CYS A 109 0.45 7.99 -14.94
CA CYS A 109 -0.91 7.46 -15.02
C CYS A 109 -1.92 8.56 -15.35
N LYS A 110 -1.89 9.70 -14.66
CA LYS A 110 -2.76 10.86 -14.96
C LYS A 110 -2.62 11.31 -16.39
N THR A 111 -1.39 11.40 -16.91
CA THR A 111 -1.12 11.82 -18.30
C THR A 111 -1.78 10.88 -19.31
N ILE A 112 -1.65 9.56 -19.14
CA ILE A 112 -2.25 8.59 -20.06
C ILE A 112 -3.79 8.60 -19.98
N ILE A 113 -4.35 8.69 -18.80
CA ILE A 113 -5.82 8.68 -18.60
C ILE A 113 -6.47 9.90 -19.26
N THR A 114 -5.85 11.08 -19.12
CA THR A 114 -6.38 12.34 -19.68
C THR A 114 -6.11 12.54 -21.16
N ASN A 115 -5.14 11.81 -21.74
CA ASN A 115 -4.80 11.92 -23.14
C ASN A 115 -5.94 11.39 -24.02
N LYS A 116 -6.47 12.24 -24.92
CA LYS A 116 -7.55 11.89 -25.83
C LYS A 116 -7.18 10.81 -26.84
N ASN A 117 -5.89 10.65 -27.14
CA ASN A 117 -5.38 9.67 -28.09
C ASN A 117 -5.06 8.30 -27.45
N SER A 118 -5.10 8.19 -26.13
CA SER A 118 -4.88 6.90 -25.43
C SER A 118 -6.04 5.93 -25.72
N THR A 119 -5.69 4.67 -25.96
CA THR A 119 -6.68 3.61 -26.16
C THR A 119 -7.48 3.34 -24.86
N LYS A 120 -8.65 2.72 -24.99
CA LYS A 120 -9.42 2.28 -23.80
C LYS A 120 -8.60 1.32 -22.95
N THR A 121 -7.84 0.42 -23.56
CA THR A 121 -6.98 -0.56 -22.89
C THR A 121 -5.89 0.13 -22.06
N ASP A 122 -5.19 1.13 -22.65
CA ASP A 122 -4.17 1.87 -21.92
C ASP A 122 -4.80 2.65 -20.75
N LYS A 123 -5.92 3.33 -20.99
CA LYS A 123 -6.65 4.04 -19.93
C LYS A 123 -7.06 3.10 -18.80
N ALA A 124 -7.58 1.92 -19.11
CA ALA A 124 -7.97 0.94 -18.10
C ALA A 124 -6.77 0.41 -17.32
N PHE A 125 -5.64 0.14 -17.98
CA PHE A 125 -4.40 -0.31 -17.32
C PHE A 125 -3.88 0.76 -16.35
N TYR A 126 -3.65 1.98 -16.84
CA TYR A 126 -3.08 3.05 -16.01
C TYR A 126 -4.07 3.60 -14.97
N LEU A 127 -5.36 3.43 -15.16
CA LEU A 127 -6.37 3.74 -14.15
C LEU A 127 -6.29 2.75 -12.97
N ARG A 128 -6.16 1.45 -13.23
CA ARG A 128 -5.95 0.44 -12.19
C ARG A 128 -4.65 0.69 -11.43
N MET A 129 -3.57 1.04 -12.16
CA MET A 129 -2.31 1.47 -11.52
C MET A 129 -2.52 2.68 -10.62
N LEU A 130 -3.15 3.75 -11.11
CA LEU A 130 -3.39 4.99 -10.35
C LEU A 130 -4.16 4.74 -9.05
N ILE A 131 -5.23 3.93 -9.11
CA ILE A 131 -6.06 3.56 -7.96
C ILE A 131 -5.20 2.93 -6.87
N HIS A 132 -4.32 2.02 -7.24
CA HIS A 132 -3.40 1.36 -6.33
C HIS A 132 -2.37 2.34 -5.74
N LEU A 133 -1.66 3.08 -6.60
CA LEU A 133 -0.58 3.97 -6.21
C LEU A 133 -1.03 5.09 -5.26
N ILE A 134 -2.28 5.58 -5.38
CA ILE A 134 -2.83 6.53 -4.40
C ILE A 134 -3.01 5.84 -3.04
N GLY A 135 -3.32 4.56 -3.00
CA GLY A 135 -3.30 3.77 -1.77
C GLY A 135 -1.89 3.74 -1.16
N ASP A 136 -0.90 3.28 -1.92
CA ASP A 136 0.51 3.17 -1.50
C ASP A 136 1.06 4.48 -0.92
N LEU A 137 0.70 5.62 -1.53
CA LEU A 137 1.11 6.95 -1.06
C LEU A 137 0.75 7.22 0.40
N HIS A 138 -0.31 6.59 0.91
CA HIS A 138 -0.80 6.80 2.28
C HIS A 138 -0.29 5.75 3.28
N GLN A 139 0.48 4.76 2.81
CA GLN A 139 1.15 3.79 3.67
C GLN A 139 2.53 4.36 4.08
N PRO A 140 2.78 4.56 5.39
CA PRO A 140 3.97 5.27 5.85
C PRO A 140 5.29 4.67 5.34
N LEU A 141 5.40 3.35 5.27
CA LEU A 141 6.64 2.67 4.91
C LEU A 141 6.85 2.56 3.39
N HIS A 142 5.84 2.93 2.57
CA HIS A 142 6.05 3.20 1.15
C HIS A 142 6.75 4.55 0.89
N VAL A 143 6.93 5.37 1.94
CA VAL A 143 7.73 6.60 1.94
C VAL A 143 8.85 6.45 2.99
N GLY A 144 9.56 5.32 2.94
CA GLY A 144 10.49 4.88 3.96
C GLY A 144 11.95 4.98 3.56
N LEU A 145 12.82 4.41 4.40
CA LEU A 145 14.26 4.40 4.18
C LEU A 145 14.67 3.39 3.09
N LYS A 146 15.65 3.77 2.26
CA LYS A 146 16.29 2.87 1.30
C LYS A 146 17.09 1.76 2.00
N SER A 147 17.73 2.10 3.12
CA SER A 147 18.67 1.23 3.85
C SER A 147 18.02 -0.03 4.42
N ASP A 148 16.72 0.01 4.72
CA ASP A 148 15.95 -1.12 5.24
C ASP A 148 14.78 -1.52 4.32
N ARG A 149 14.83 -1.07 3.06
CA ARG A 149 13.81 -1.37 2.05
C ARG A 149 12.40 -0.97 2.52
N GLY A 150 12.26 0.25 3.09
CA GLY A 150 10.99 0.73 3.62
C GLY A 150 10.49 -0.12 4.78
N GLY A 151 11.35 -0.50 5.73
CA GLY A 151 11.00 -1.28 6.91
C GLY A 151 10.86 -2.79 6.68
N ASN A 152 11.18 -3.31 5.48
CA ASN A 152 11.18 -4.76 5.25
C ASN A 152 12.31 -5.46 6.00
N ASP A 153 13.43 -4.78 6.21
CA ASP A 153 14.57 -5.27 6.99
C ASP A 153 14.52 -4.79 8.46
N PHE A 154 13.50 -4.05 8.85
CA PHE A 154 13.21 -3.71 10.25
C PHE A 154 12.42 -4.86 10.89
N LEU A 155 13.15 -5.88 11.35
CA LEU A 155 12.57 -7.13 11.84
C LEU A 155 11.94 -6.94 13.22
N VAL A 156 10.71 -7.44 13.37
CA VAL A 156 9.94 -7.48 14.61
C VAL A 156 9.21 -8.83 14.69
N GLU A 157 8.60 -9.11 15.83
CA GLU A 157 7.59 -10.16 15.94
C GLU A 157 6.19 -9.54 15.96
N TRP A 158 5.22 -10.21 15.37
CA TRP A 158 3.81 -9.89 15.49
C TRP A 158 3.10 -11.04 16.23
N LYS A 159 2.73 -10.79 17.50
CA LYS A 159 2.13 -11.82 18.37
C LYS A 159 3.01 -13.09 18.47
N SER A 160 4.32 -12.88 18.62
CA SER A 160 5.36 -13.90 18.70
C SER A 160 5.64 -14.67 17.38
N GLU A 161 5.06 -14.24 16.27
CA GLU A 161 5.41 -14.75 14.95
C GLU A 161 6.35 -13.78 14.22
N PRO A 162 7.35 -14.28 13.47
CA PRO A 162 8.29 -13.44 12.73
C PRO A 162 7.57 -12.51 11.75
N SER A 163 7.88 -11.21 11.80
CA SER A 163 7.35 -10.18 10.91
C SER A 163 8.40 -9.08 10.68
N ASN A 164 7.99 -8.01 10.00
CA ASN A 164 8.75 -6.79 9.85
C ASN A 164 7.80 -5.57 9.88
N MET A 165 8.36 -4.38 10.13
CA MET A 165 7.54 -3.17 10.27
C MET A 165 6.72 -2.86 9.01
N HIS A 166 7.26 -3.12 7.82
CA HIS A 166 6.52 -2.94 6.58
C HIS A 166 5.25 -3.79 6.57
N ARG A 167 5.38 -5.10 6.83
CA ARG A 167 4.26 -6.03 6.89
C ARG A 167 3.26 -5.69 8.00
N VAL A 168 3.74 -5.24 9.17
CA VAL A 168 2.86 -4.82 10.28
C VAL A 168 1.90 -3.74 9.81
N TRP A 169 2.38 -2.72 9.11
CA TRP A 169 1.55 -1.62 8.62
C TRP A 169 0.76 -1.96 7.36
N ASP A 170 1.27 -2.82 6.50
CA ASP A 170 0.60 -3.27 5.30
C ASP A 170 -0.54 -4.25 5.56
N THR A 171 -0.33 -5.16 6.49
CA THR A 171 -1.17 -6.36 6.58
C THR A 171 -1.56 -6.66 8.01
N ASP A 172 -0.59 -6.84 8.92
CA ASP A 172 -0.84 -7.47 10.21
C ASP A 172 -1.82 -6.66 11.08
N LEU A 173 -1.71 -5.32 11.11
CA LEU A 173 -2.64 -4.43 11.81
C LEU A 173 -4.07 -4.48 11.27
N ILE A 174 -4.23 -4.67 9.95
CA ILE A 174 -5.54 -4.69 9.29
C ILE A 174 -6.21 -6.03 9.51
N GLU A 175 -5.49 -7.12 9.19
CA GLU A 175 -6.03 -8.48 9.25
C GLU A 175 -6.30 -8.92 10.70
N ASP A 176 -5.47 -8.47 11.64
CA ASP A 176 -5.64 -8.77 13.07
C ASP A 176 -6.92 -8.20 13.66
N PHE A 177 -7.44 -7.12 13.10
CA PHE A 177 -8.69 -6.52 13.54
C PHE A 177 -9.91 -7.35 13.14
N GLY A 178 -9.78 -8.24 12.16
CA GLY A 178 -10.77 -9.24 11.77
C GLY A 178 -12.00 -8.70 11.05
N MET A 179 -11.97 -7.47 10.54
CA MET A 179 -13.00 -6.88 9.67
C MET A 179 -12.74 -7.21 8.21
N SER A 180 -13.77 -7.56 7.45
CA SER A 180 -13.72 -7.54 5.99
C SER A 180 -13.43 -6.12 5.49
N TYR A 181 -12.96 -5.99 4.24
CA TYR A 181 -12.70 -4.66 3.66
C TYR A 181 -13.96 -3.76 3.64
N SER A 182 -15.14 -4.34 3.42
CA SER A 182 -16.41 -3.59 3.41
C SER A 182 -16.78 -3.10 4.82
N GLU A 183 -16.67 -3.97 5.83
CA GLU A 183 -16.91 -3.57 7.22
C GLU A 183 -15.93 -2.49 7.68
N LEU A 184 -14.65 -2.59 7.29
CA LEU A 184 -13.65 -1.59 7.64
C LEU A 184 -13.90 -0.27 6.90
N ALA A 185 -14.36 -0.29 5.64
CA ALA A 185 -14.74 0.90 4.88
C ALA A 185 -15.97 1.59 5.47
N GLU A 186 -16.97 0.83 5.94
CA GLU A 186 -18.15 1.36 6.64
C GLU A 186 -17.79 1.94 8.01
N ASN A 187 -16.85 1.31 8.73
CA ASN A 187 -16.35 1.73 10.05
C ASN A 187 -15.06 2.56 9.95
N ARG A 188 -14.87 3.30 8.84
CA ARG A 188 -13.73 4.18 8.61
C ARG A 188 -13.57 5.24 9.70
N TYR A 189 -12.39 5.85 9.80
CA TYR A 189 -12.17 6.96 10.72
C TYR A 189 -13.12 8.12 10.39
N TYR A 190 -13.71 8.75 11.41
CA TYR A 190 -14.63 9.86 11.21
C TYR A 190 -13.86 11.16 10.96
N PHE A 191 -14.20 11.84 9.86
CA PHE A 191 -13.82 13.22 9.59
C PHE A 191 -15.05 14.07 9.45
N SER A 192 -15.03 15.28 10.02
CA SER A 192 -16.03 16.31 9.79
C SER A 192 -15.99 16.78 8.33
N LYS A 193 -17.05 17.47 7.88
CA LYS A 193 -17.08 18.02 6.52
C LYS A 193 -15.91 18.96 6.24
N GLN A 194 -15.54 19.82 7.21
CA GLN A 194 -14.40 20.73 7.07
C GLN A 194 -13.07 19.97 6.92
N GLU A 195 -12.85 18.93 7.73
CA GLU A 195 -11.65 18.10 7.61
C GLU A 195 -11.57 17.38 6.26
N ILE A 196 -12.70 16.91 5.72
CA ILE A 196 -12.74 16.30 4.37
C ILE A 196 -12.34 17.33 3.32
N GLU A 197 -12.88 18.55 3.38
CA GLU A 197 -12.51 19.65 2.48
C GLU A 197 -11.00 20.00 2.60
N ASP A 198 -10.43 19.93 3.81
CA ASP A 198 -9.01 20.19 4.05
C ASP A 198 -8.15 19.03 3.56
N ILE A 199 -8.56 17.78 3.74
CA ILE A 199 -7.87 16.56 3.22
C ILE A 199 -7.76 16.60 1.69
N GLN A 200 -8.77 17.14 1.02
CA GLN A 200 -8.80 17.27 -0.44
C GLN A 200 -7.81 18.31 -0.98
N LYS A 201 -7.33 19.23 -0.14
CA LYS A 201 -6.35 20.25 -0.57
C LYS A 201 -4.96 19.66 -0.79
N GLY A 202 -4.15 20.42 -1.49
CA GLY A 202 -2.75 20.08 -1.74
C GLY A 202 -2.52 19.22 -2.98
N SER A 203 -1.26 19.01 -3.25
CA SER A 203 -0.73 18.21 -4.35
C SER A 203 -0.30 16.82 -3.87
N THR A 204 0.06 15.94 -4.79
CA THR A 204 0.71 14.65 -4.49
C THR A 204 1.92 14.82 -3.58
N LEU A 205 2.73 15.88 -3.76
CA LEU A 205 3.91 16.14 -2.94
C LEU A 205 3.55 16.56 -1.51
N ASP A 206 2.49 17.36 -1.34
CA ASP A 206 1.99 17.72 -0.01
C ASP A 206 1.50 16.48 0.76
N TRP A 207 0.81 15.57 0.07
CA TRP A 207 0.34 14.32 0.68
C TRP A 207 1.50 13.38 1.06
N ILE A 208 2.55 13.32 0.22
CA ILE A 208 3.78 12.59 0.54
C ILE A 208 4.46 13.18 1.77
N ALA A 209 4.59 14.52 1.84
CA ALA A 209 5.17 15.17 3.00
C ALA A 209 4.39 14.87 4.30
N GLU A 210 3.06 14.84 4.21
CA GLU A 210 2.19 14.43 5.33
C GLU A 210 2.44 12.97 5.73
N THR A 211 2.46 12.06 4.77
CA THR A 211 2.75 10.63 5.02
C THR A 211 4.15 10.45 5.61
N HIS A 212 5.14 11.20 5.13
CA HIS A 212 6.50 11.12 5.64
C HIS A 212 6.64 11.61 7.11
N VAL A 213 5.80 12.54 7.56
CA VAL A 213 5.71 12.87 9.00
C VAL A 213 5.29 11.64 9.80
N LEU A 214 4.30 10.90 9.32
CA LEU A 214 3.86 9.66 9.96
C LEU A 214 4.93 8.55 9.86
N THR A 215 5.65 8.46 8.75
CA THR A 215 6.77 7.53 8.58
C THR A 215 7.78 7.65 9.71
N ARG A 216 8.19 8.88 10.07
CA ARG A 216 9.09 9.12 11.21
C ARG A 216 8.52 8.59 12.54
N GLN A 217 7.23 8.78 12.76
CA GLN A 217 6.56 8.28 13.97
C GLN A 217 6.53 6.75 14.00
N VAL A 218 6.30 6.12 12.86
CA VAL A 218 6.31 4.65 12.71
C VAL A 218 7.69 4.08 13.03
N TYR A 219 8.76 4.68 12.49
CA TYR A 219 10.14 4.27 12.81
C TYR A 219 10.51 4.46 14.29
N GLN A 220 9.86 5.40 14.99
CA GLN A 220 10.06 5.64 16.42
C GLN A 220 9.19 4.76 17.32
N SER A 221 8.16 4.11 16.76
CA SER A 221 7.16 3.36 17.53
C SER A 221 7.59 1.97 17.98
N ALA A 222 8.71 1.46 17.44
CA ALA A 222 9.25 0.13 17.78
C ALA A 222 10.77 0.10 17.60
N LYS A 223 11.38 -0.98 18.07
CA LYS A 223 12.80 -1.32 17.83
C LYS A 223 12.90 -2.69 17.18
N THR A 224 13.98 -2.93 16.43
CA THR A 224 14.27 -4.25 15.89
C THR A 224 14.29 -5.28 17.04
N GLY A 225 13.55 -6.38 16.84
CA GLY A 225 13.39 -7.46 17.81
C GLY A 225 12.21 -7.30 18.77
N ASP A 226 11.48 -6.19 18.73
CA ASP A 226 10.28 -6.01 19.57
C ASP A 226 9.18 -7.01 19.18
N ASN A 227 8.46 -7.53 20.18
CA ASN A 227 7.26 -8.34 19.96
C ASN A 227 6.03 -7.44 20.05
N LEU A 228 5.46 -7.12 18.90
CA LEU A 228 4.29 -6.27 18.73
C LEU A 228 3.00 -7.11 18.79
N GLY A 229 1.88 -6.48 19.17
CA GLY A 229 0.60 -7.16 19.24
C GLY A 229 -0.52 -6.25 19.69
N TYR A 230 -1.41 -6.73 20.58
CA TYR A 230 -2.62 -6.02 21.01
C TYR A 230 -2.39 -4.56 21.44
N ARG A 231 -1.29 -4.28 22.16
CA ARG A 231 -0.98 -2.92 22.59
C ARG A 231 -0.63 -2.04 21.39
N TYR A 232 0.14 -2.55 20.43
CA TYR A 232 0.50 -1.85 19.22
C TYR A 232 -0.74 -1.57 18.36
N THR A 233 -1.64 -2.55 18.22
CA THR A 233 -2.95 -2.37 17.57
C THR A 233 -3.74 -1.26 18.24
N TYR A 234 -3.87 -1.29 19.56
CA TYR A 234 -4.61 -0.27 20.32
C TYR A 234 -4.05 1.15 20.10
N ASP A 235 -2.73 1.31 20.05
CA ASP A 235 -2.07 2.61 19.90
C ASP A 235 -2.11 3.14 18.45
N HIS A 236 -2.12 2.26 17.44
CA HIS A 236 -1.87 2.65 16.05
C HIS A 236 -3.04 2.42 15.09
N PHE A 237 -4.02 1.58 15.42
CA PHE A 237 -5.12 1.24 14.50
C PHE A 237 -5.98 2.44 14.10
N SER A 238 -6.17 3.40 15.01
CA SER A 238 -6.89 4.65 14.71
C SER A 238 -6.16 5.48 13.64
N VAL A 239 -4.83 5.54 13.72
CA VAL A 239 -3.97 6.23 12.74
C VAL A 239 -4.05 5.54 11.40
N LEU A 240 -3.95 4.21 11.36
CA LEU A 240 -4.10 3.41 10.14
C LEU A 240 -5.46 3.67 9.47
N ARG A 241 -6.57 3.61 10.22
CA ARG A 241 -7.91 3.91 9.69
C ARG A 241 -8.02 5.32 9.13
N SER A 242 -7.37 6.29 9.78
CA SER A 242 -7.29 7.67 9.29
C SER A 242 -6.58 7.74 7.93
N GLN A 243 -5.47 7.03 7.75
CA GLN A 243 -4.73 6.98 6.49
C GLN A 243 -5.54 6.31 5.37
N LEU A 244 -6.22 5.20 5.66
CA LEU A 244 -7.11 4.53 4.70
C LEU A 244 -8.24 5.47 4.23
N HIS A 245 -8.84 6.24 5.15
CA HIS A 245 -9.91 7.18 4.82
C HIS A 245 -9.39 8.36 4.00
N LYS A 246 -8.25 8.97 4.38
CA LYS A 246 -7.59 10.03 3.61
C LYS A 246 -7.26 9.56 2.19
N ALA A 247 -6.71 8.34 2.05
CA ALA A 247 -6.42 7.73 0.75
C ALA A 247 -7.67 7.65 -0.13
N GLY A 248 -8.80 7.19 0.42
CA GLY A 248 -10.07 7.10 -0.31
C GLY A 248 -10.60 8.47 -0.76
N ILE A 249 -10.59 9.49 0.14
CA ILE A 249 -11.00 10.85 -0.19
C ILE A 249 -10.13 11.43 -1.31
N ARG A 250 -8.82 11.30 -1.21
CA ARG A 250 -7.85 11.83 -2.19
C ARG A 250 -7.88 11.08 -3.52
N LEU A 251 -8.10 9.76 -3.49
CA LEU A 251 -8.34 8.97 -4.70
C LEU A 251 -9.58 9.49 -5.44
N ALA A 252 -10.69 9.66 -4.73
CA ALA A 252 -11.92 10.19 -5.34
C ALA A 252 -11.72 11.59 -5.91
N GLN A 253 -10.97 12.47 -5.23
CA GLN A 253 -10.64 13.79 -5.74
C GLN A 253 -9.88 13.71 -7.05
N VAL A 254 -8.78 12.95 -7.09
CA VAL A 254 -7.97 12.77 -8.31
C VAL A 254 -8.84 12.26 -9.45
N LEU A 255 -9.67 11.24 -9.20
CA LEU A 255 -10.56 10.68 -10.22
C LEU A 255 -11.62 11.69 -10.69
N ASN A 256 -12.17 12.50 -9.78
CA ASN A 256 -13.15 13.56 -10.11
C ASN A 256 -12.53 14.72 -10.91
N GLU A 257 -11.22 14.92 -10.84
CA GLU A 257 -10.49 15.93 -11.61
C GLU A 257 -10.17 15.47 -13.04
N ILE A 258 -9.87 14.18 -13.22
CA ILE A 258 -9.35 13.68 -14.50
C ILE A 258 -10.40 12.96 -15.37
N LEU A 259 -11.61 12.67 -14.84
CA LEU A 259 -12.70 11.97 -15.51
C LEU A 259 -13.98 12.79 -15.52
#